data_a8a418d12abd5ccebd78a9642c961d94
#
_entry.id   a8a418d12abd5ccebd78a9642c961d94
#
_cell.length_a   1.000
_cell.length_b   1.000
_cell.length_c   1.000
_cell.angle_alpha   90.00
_cell.angle_beta   90.00
_cell.angle_gamma   90.00
#
_symmetry.space_group_name_H-M   'P 1'
#
loop_
_entity.id
_entity.type
_entity.pdbx_description
1 polymer ?
#
loop_
_entity_poly.entity_id
_entity_poly.type
_entity_poly.pdbx_seq_one_letter_code
_entity_poly.pdbx_strand_id
1 'polypeptide(L)'
;MLSALIALGAVSCAKVKRGEYAKGSATIFCDDGFRNILQEEIEVFEFSYPEASIIPFYVSEQDAIDTIMADGTQAIIVTQELTKDQREYIKSKFKRVVKTHCIAVDAVALITNKHNRVTSLTMAEIGDILNGKITKWSQLAGNDTTSIKLVFDNAGSSTVSYMRDKFLPEGKKISDNPHAYAQKDNAQVFDVVKNDPDALGIISVSWLGDDLSLAKKVPVEKRNEDYSQKNDTIATNLTTEVNVVKVSNPTEENDFDPTGYKPYQVYINSGEYPLFRKVYMISTASNSTVLHSFYTFVTGFVGQKIISKTGILPYHMNPRVVELK
;
A
#
# COMPACT_ATOMS: atom_id res chain seq x y z
N MET A 1 60.99 -23.01 -34.26
CA MET A 1 60.57 -22.29 -33.07
C MET A 1 59.32 -21.50 -33.44
N LEU A 2 58.16 -21.97 -33.03
CA LEU A 2 56.86 -21.35 -33.34
C LEU A 2 56.37 -20.66 -32.06
N SER A 3 56.37 -19.32 -32.01
CA SER A 3 55.87 -18.54 -30.86
C SER A 3 54.36 -18.33 -31.02
N ALA A 4 53.57 -18.95 -30.16
CA ALA A 4 52.14 -18.74 -30.07
C ALA A 4 51.86 -17.47 -29.25
N LEU A 5 51.31 -16.45 -29.89
CA LEU A 5 50.77 -15.26 -29.22
C LEU A 5 49.39 -15.60 -28.63
N ILE A 6 49.29 -15.66 -27.30
CA ILE A 6 48.02 -15.76 -26.58
C ILE A 6 47.48 -14.32 -26.43
N ALA A 7 46.45 -13.98 -27.20
CA ALA A 7 45.69 -12.73 -27.01
C ALA A 7 44.77 -12.93 -25.82
N LEU A 8 45.09 -12.34 -24.66
CA LEU A 8 44.14 -12.16 -23.55
C LEU A 8 43.10 -11.14 -23.96
N GLY A 9 41.91 -11.61 -24.29
CA GLY A 9 40.74 -10.77 -24.43
C GLY A 9 40.33 -10.22 -23.07
N ALA A 10 40.58 -8.93 -22.82
CA ALA A 10 40.06 -8.24 -21.68
C ALA A 10 38.52 -8.10 -21.86
N VAL A 11 37.74 -8.92 -21.17
CA VAL A 11 36.30 -8.72 -21.03
C VAL A 11 36.11 -7.46 -20.18
N SER A 12 35.96 -6.34 -20.86
CA SER A 12 35.54 -5.08 -20.21
C SER A 12 34.10 -5.25 -19.75
N CYS A 13 33.89 -5.48 -18.46
CA CYS A 13 32.58 -5.26 -17.85
C CYS A 13 32.26 -3.78 -17.96
N ALA A 14 31.59 -3.37 -19.04
CA ALA A 14 31.04 -2.03 -19.17
C ALA A 14 30.09 -1.82 -17.98
N LYS A 15 30.39 -0.84 -17.12
CA LYS A 15 29.45 -0.40 -16.06
C LYS A 15 28.21 0.11 -16.75
N VAL A 16 27.08 -0.59 -16.55
CA VAL A 16 25.77 -0.16 -17.02
C VAL A 16 25.50 1.25 -16.47
N LYS A 17 25.24 2.20 -17.36
CA LYS A 17 24.89 3.57 -16.95
C LYS A 17 23.53 3.56 -16.26
N ARG A 18 23.41 4.32 -15.17
CA ARG A 18 22.15 4.46 -14.45
C ARG A 18 21.06 4.92 -15.42
N GLY A 19 19.95 4.18 -15.53
CA GLY A 19 18.85 4.48 -16.47
C GLY A 19 19.02 3.91 -17.89
N GLU A 20 20.07 3.14 -18.20
CA GLU A 20 20.30 2.57 -19.55
C GLU A 20 19.10 1.75 -20.06
N TYR A 21 18.35 1.10 -19.18
CA TYR A 21 17.16 0.31 -19.51
C TYR A 21 15.83 1.03 -19.21
N ALA A 22 15.88 2.32 -18.81
CA ALA A 22 14.69 3.12 -18.55
C ALA A 22 14.12 3.67 -19.87
N LYS A 23 13.73 2.77 -20.77
CA LYS A 23 13.11 3.08 -22.06
C LYS A 23 12.13 2.00 -22.48
N GLY A 24 11.15 2.39 -23.31
CA GLY A 24 10.06 1.54 -23.77
C GLY A 24 8.87 1.54 -22.80
N SER A 25 7.87 0.73 -23.10
CA SER A 25 6.63 0.68 -22.35
C SER A 25 6.43 -0.66 -21.66
N ALA A 26 5.80 -0.65 -20.48
CA ALA A 26 5.39 -1.87 -19.80
C ALA A 26 4.10 -1.64 -19.01
N THR A 27 3.32 -2.70 -18.82
CA THR A 27 2.12 -2.69 -17.99
C THR A 27 2.45 -3.15 -16.57
N ILE A 28 1.74 -2.58 -15.60
CA ILE A 28 1.76 -3.01 -14.20
C ILE A 28 0.33 -3.09 -13.67
N PHE A 29 -0.01 -4.19 -13.00
CA PHE A 29 -1.30 -4.35 -12.33
C PHE A 29 -1.11 -4.08 -10.84
N CYS A 30 -1.98 -3.29 -10.28
CA CYS A 30 -1.83 -2.80 -8.91
C CYS A 30 -3.17 -2.90 -8.17
N ASP A 31 -3.13 -3.40 -6.94
CA ASP A 31 -4.29 -3.26 -6.06
C ASP A 31 -4.68 -1.78 -5.93
N ASP A 32 -5.98 -1.50 -6.10
CA ASP A 32 -6.50 -0.12 -6.13
C ASP A 32 -6.17 0.67 -4.86
N GLY A 33 -5.97 -0.02 -3.75
CA GLY A 33 -5.54 0.61 -2.49
C GLY A 33 -4.25 1.43 -2.62
N PHE A 34 -3.38 1.10 -3.58
CA PHE A 34 -2.10 1.78 -3.80
C PHE A 34 -2.08 2.70 -5.04
N ARG A 35 -3.25 3.00 -5.64
CA ARG A 35 -3.39 3.87 -6.82
C ARG A 35 -2.65 5.18 -6.66
N ASN A 36 -2.86 5.89 -5.57
CA ASN A 36 -2.29 7.21 -5.35
C ASN A 36 -0.76 7.20 -5.33
N ILE A 37 -0.19 6.16 -4.71
CA ILE A 37 1.26 5.98 -4.61
C ILE A 37 1.85 5.66 -5.97
N LEU A 38 1.30 4.63 -6.63
CA LEU A 38 1.82 4.17 -7.91
C LEU A 38 1.71 5.26 -8.98
N GLN A 39 0.64 6.03 -8.99
CA GLN A 39 0.48 7.13 -9.93
C GLN A 39 1.55 8.19 -9.74
N GLU A 40 1.87 8.58 -8.49
CA GLU A 40 2.92 9.55 -8.21
C GLU A 40 4.31 9.01 -8.56
N GLU A 41 4.59 7.74 -8.25
CA GLU A 41 5.84 7.06 -8.64
C GLU A 41 6.04 7.07 -10.16
N ILE A 42 4.98 6.77 -10.92
CA ILE A 42 5.03 6.75 -12.39
C ILE A 42 5.27 8.15 -12.94
N GLU A 43 4.52 9.17 -12.49
CA GLU A 43 4.67 10.54 -12.98
C GLU A 43 6.09 11.07 -12.79
N VAL A 44 6.68 10.85 -11.62
CA VAL A 44 8.05 11.30 -11.31
C VAL A 44 9.10 10.45 -12.03
N PHE A 45 8.85 9.13 -12.18
CA PHE A 45 9.73 8.25 -12.95
C PHE A 45 9.77 8.64 -14.43
N GLU A 46 8.62 8.81 -15.08
CA GLU A 46 8.54 9.18 -16.51
C GLU A 46 9.08 10.58 -16.76
N PHE A 47 8.91 11.52 -15.83
CA PHE A 47 9.58 12.81 -15.88
C PHE A 47 11.11 12.68 -15.86
N SER A 48 11.63 11.79 -15.00
CA SER A 48 13.07 11.54 -14.89
C SER A 48 13.65 10.73 -16.07
N TYR A 49 12.82 9.93 -16.74
CA TYR A 49 13.18 9.05 -17.84
C TYR A 49 12.16 9.17 -19.00
N PRO A 50 12.26 10.22 -19.85
CA PRO A 50 11.23 10.55 -20.86
C PRO A 50 11.02 9.48 -21.94
N GLU A 51 11.94 8.52 -22.10
CA GLU A 51 11.79 7.39 -23.03
C GLU A 51 11.09 6.18 -22.39
N ALA A 52 10.76 6.26 -21.10
CA ALA A 52 10.07 5.20 -20.35
C ALA A 52 8.58 5.51 -20.22
N SER A 53 7.75 4.46 -20.28
CA SER A 53 6.31 4.56 -19.97
C SER A 53 5.85 3.35 -19.19
N ILE A 54 5.20 3.59 -18.06
CA ILE A 54 4.57 2.56 -17.22
C ILE A 54 3.06 2.74 -17.28
N ILE A 55 2.36 1.77 -17.79
CA ILE A 55 0.90 1.80 -17.97
C ILE A 55 0.24 1.04 -16.82
N PRO A 56 -0.36 1.74 -15.82
CA PRO A 56 -0.96 1.11 -14.68
C PRO A 56 -2.38 0.62 -14.95
N PHE A 57 -2.71 -0.57 -14.43
CA PHE A 57 -4.07 -1.08 -14.33
C PHE A 57 -4.40 -1.25 -12.85
N TYR A 58 -5.38 -0.49 -12.38
CA TYR A 58 -5.84 -0.56 -10.99
C TYR A 58 -7.02 -1.53 -10.90
N VAL A 59 -6.80 -2.61 -10.20
CA VAL A 59 -7.70 -3.76 -10.11
C VAL A 59 -7.78 -4.26 -8.67
N SER A 60 -8.55 -5.32 -8.41
CA SER A 60 -8.46 -6.01 -7.12
C SER A 60 -7.13 -6.75 -7.00
N GLU A 61 -6.68 -6.99 -5.75
CA GLU A 61 -5.47 -7.79 -5.50
C GLU A 61 -5.55 -9.17 -6.15
N GLN A 62 -6.73 -9.81 -6.06
CA GLN A 62 -6.95 -11.12 -6.67
C GLN A 62 -6.81 -11.08 -8.20
N ASP A 63 -7.40 -10.06 -8.85
CA ASP A 63 -7.28 -9.89 -10.30
C ASP A 63 -5.83 -9.64 -10.75
N ALA A 64 -5.05 -8.89 -9.95
CA ALA A 64 -3.63 -8.67 -10.20
C ALA A 64 -2.85 -10.00 -10.14
N ILE A 65 -3.10 -10.83 -9.10
CA ILE A 65 -2.50 -12.14 -8.96
C ILE A 65 -2.90 -13.07 -10.10
N ASP A 66 -4.18 -13.12 -10.45
CA ASP A 66 -4.66 -13.96 -11.56
C ASP A 66 -4.04 -13.53 -12.89
N THR A 67 -3.84 -12.23 -13.10
CA THR A 67 -3.23 -11.70 -14.31
C THR A 67 -1.76 -12.12 -14.47
N ILE A 68 -0.94 -12.05 -13.40
CA ILE A 68 0.45 -12.50 -13.48
C ILE A 68 0.54 -14.03 -13.61
N MET A 69 -0.40 -14.76 -13.00
CA MET A 69 -0.51 -16.22 -13.12
C MET A 69 -0.89 -16.67 -14.54
N ALA A 70 -1.62 -15.82 -15.29
CA ALA A 70 -1.97 -16.04 -16.68
C ALA A 70 -0.92 -15.52 -17.70
N ASP A 71 0.21 -14.95 -17.23
CA ASP A 71 1.22 -14.25 -18.04
C ASP A 71 0.67 -13.01 -18.77
N GLY A 72 -0.43 -12.44 -18.28
CA GLY A 72 -1.02 -11.22 -18.82
C GLY A 72 -0.27 -9.93 -18.42
N THR A 73 0.61 -10.01 -17.44
CA THR A 73 1.53 -8.95 -17.03
C THR A 73 2.83 -9.53 -16.51
N GLN A 74 3.88 -8.68 -16.46
CA GLN A 74 5.17 -9.05 -15.88
C GLN A 74 5.44 -8.36 -14.53
N ALA A 75 4.53 -7.52 -14.05
CA ALA A 75 4.66 -6.88 -12.75
C ALA A 75 3.31 -6.61 -12.10
N ILE A 76 3.24 -6.85 -10.80
CA ILE A 76 2.08 -6.53 -9.95
C ILE A 76 2.53 -5.84 -8.65
N ILE A 77 1.61 -5.04 -8.06
CA ILE A 77 1.76 -4.49 -6.70
C ILE A 77 0.59 -5.00 -5.86
N VAL A 78 0.93 -5.74 -4.80
CA VAL A 78 -0.02 -6.50 -3.95
C VAL A 78 0.51 -6.55 -2.51
N THR A 79 -0.31 -7.05 -1.58
CA THR A 79 0.08 -7.23 -0.17
C THR A 79 0.41 -8.68 0.19
N GLN A 80 0.16 -9.62 -0.69
CA GLN A 80 0.47 -11.03 -0.52
C GLN A 80 1.64 -11.43 -1.42
N GLU A 81 2.51 -12.31 -0.91
CA GLU A 81 3.48 -12.98 -1.75
C GLU A 81 2.82 -14.14 -2.50
N LEU A 82 3.31 -14.42 -3.72
CA LEU A 82 2.89 -15.64 -4.40
C LEU A 82 3.34 -16.88 -3.61
N THR A 83 2.45 -17.86 -3.49
CA THR A 83 2.75 -19.14 -2.85
C THR A 83 3.86 -19.89 -3.59
N LYS A 84 4.45 -20.89 -2.94
CA LYS A 84 5.44 -21.73 -3.56
C LYS A 84 4.93 -22.39 -4.85
N ASP A 85 3.71 -22.90 -4.81
CA ASP A 85 3.09 -23.58 -5.95
C ASP A 85 2.82 -22.62 -7.12
N GLN A 86 2.37 -21.39 -6.82
CA GLN A 86 2.20 -20.34 -7.84
C GLN A 86 3.52 -19.97 -8.50
N ARG A 87 4.61 -19.82 -7.72
CA ARG A 87 5.95 -19.53 -8.27
C ARG A 87 6.46 -20.68 -9.13
N GLU A 88 6.28 -21.93 -8.70
CA GLU A 88 6.68 -23.12 -9.47
C GLU A 88 5.86 -23.26 -10.75
N TYR A 89 4.56 -22.95 -10.72
CA TYR A 89 3.72 -22.93 -11.91
C TYR A 89 4.24 -21.91 -12.94
N ILE A 90 4.49 -20.66 -12.54
CA ILE A 90 5.04 -19.63 -13.44
C ILE A 90 6.39 -20.10 -14.02
N LYS A 91 7.29 -20.63 -13.18
CA LYS A 91 8.59 -21.13 -13.61
C LYS A 91 8.50 -22.28 -14.59
N SER A 92 7.62 -23.25 -14.33
CA SER A 92 7.48 -24.46 -15.18
C SER A 92 6.83 -24.13 -16.51
N LYS A 93 5.74 -23.34 -16.48
CA LYS A 93 4.92 -23.02 -17.64
C LYS A 93 5.53 -21.95 -18.54
N PHE A 94 5.98 -20.85 -17.96
CA PHE A 94 6.45 -19.67 -18.72
C PHE A 94 7.97 -19.51 -18.74
N LYS A 95 8.72 -20.39 -18.03
CA LYS A 95 10.19 -20.33 -17.92
C LYS A 95 10.70 -19.01 -17.34
N ARG A 96 9.89 -18.37 -16.49
CA ARG A 96 10.19 -17.10 -15.83
C ARG A 96 10.48 -17.30 -14.35
N VAL A 97 11.35 -16.46 -13.80
CA VAL A 97 11.65 -16.43 -12.36
C VAL A 97 10.89 -15.30 -11.71
N VAL A 98 10.12 -15.63 -10.69
CA VAL A 98 9.40 -14.63 -9.88
C VAL A 98 10.36 -13.95 -8.92
N LYS A 99 10.41 -12.63 -8.95
CA LYS A 99 11.13 -11.78 -8.02
C LYS A 99 10.11 -11.06 -7.15
N THR A 100 10.26 -11.13 -5.84
CA THR A 100 9.37 -10.47 -4.88
C THR A 100 10.19 -9.49 -4.06
N HIS A 101 9.76 -8.25 -4.01
CA HIS A 101 10.43 -7.18 -3.29
C HIS A 101 9.41 -6.41 -2.44
N CYS A 102 9.66 -6.34 -1.13
CA CYS A 102 8.89 -5.44 -0.27
C CYS A 102 9.30 -3.99 -0.58
N ILE A 103 8.33 -3.14 -0.88
CA ILE A 103 8.56 -1.73 -1.23
C ILE A 103 8.07 -0.77 -0.14
N ALA A 104 7.08 -1.18 0.65
CA ALA A 104 6.48 -0.38 1.70
C ALA A 104 5.82 -1.25 2.78
N VAL A 105 5.45 -0.62 3.90
CA VAL A 105 4.53 -1.18 4.90
C VAL A 105 3.34 -0.24 5.00
N ASP A 106 2.17 -0.73 4.57
CA ASP A 106 0.89 -0.03 4.64
C ASP A 106 0.17 -0.32 5.95
N ALA A 107 -0.76 0.54 6.32
CA ALA A 107 -1.70 0.29 7.40
C ALA A 107 -3.13 0.31 6.88
N VAL A 108 -3.95 -0.58 7.42
CA VAL A 108 -5.40 -0.53 7.21
C VAL A 108 -5.98 0.38 8.29
N ALA A 109 -6.55 1.49 7.86
CA ALA A 109 -7.18 2.48 8.73
C ALA A 109 -8.69 2.24 8.83
N LEU A 110 -9.23 2.51 10.02
CA LEU A 110 -10.66 2.64 10.22
C LEU A 110 -11.00 4.13 10.25
N ILE A 111 -12.03 4.52 9.53
CA ILE A 111 -12.49 5.90 9.45
C ILE A 111 -13.97 5.99 9.77
N THR A 112 -14.36 7.05 10.46
CA THR A 112 -15.75 7.39 10.73
C THR A 112 -16.05 8.82 10.27
N ASN A 113 -17.32 9.14 10.13
CA ASN A 113 -17.72 10.53 9.88
C ASN A 113 -17.19 11.43 11.00
N LYS A 114 -16.81 12.67 10.67
CA LYS A 114 -16.25 13.63 11.63
C LYS A 114 -17.17 13.96 12.82
N HIS A 115 -18.46 13.70 12.70
CA HIS A 115 -19.44 13.89 13.76
C HIS A 115 -19.68 12.63 14.61
N ASN A 116 -19.10 11.49 14.22
CA ASN A 116 -19.18 10.26 15.00
C ASN A 116 -18.35 10.40 16.29
N ARG A 117 -18.89 9.90 17.40
CA ARG A 117 -18.27 10.01 18.73
C ARG A 117 -17.26 8.92 19.03
N VAL A 118 -17.28 7.84 18.26
CA VAL A 118 -16.31 6.73 18.41
C VAL A 118 -14.99 7.15 17.76
N THR A 119 -13.99 7.39 18.58
CA THR A 119 -12.66 7.84 18.14
C THR A 119 -11.57 6.77 18.36
N SER A 120 -11.90 5.68 19.06
CA SER A 120 -11.00 4.55 19.29
C SER A 120 -11.78 3.24 19.28
N LEU A 121 -11.11 2.17 18.84
CA LEU A 121 -11.62 0.80 18.85
C LEU A 121 -10.48 -0.14 19.26
N THR A 122 -10.84 -1.18 20.02
CA THR A 122 -9.92 -2.29 20.29
C THR A 122 -9.95 -3.30 19.15
N MET A 123 -8.90 -4.11 19.04
CA MET A 123 -8.86 -5.24 18.10
C MET A 123 -10.05 -6.21 18.29
N ALA A 124 -10.48 -6.42 19.54
CA ALA A 124 -11.62 -7.27 19.85
C ALA A 124 -12.94 -6.68 19.32
N GLU A 125 -13.18 -5.38 19.55
CA GLU A 125 -14.36 -4.69 19.04
C GLU A 125 -14.41 -4.68 17.51
N ILE A 126 -13.26 -4.47 16.84
CA ILE A 126 -13.16 -4.56 15.39
C ILE A 126 -13.57 -5.97 14.91
N GLY A 127 -13.05 -7.01 15.55
CA GLY A 127 -13.45 -8.39 15.27
C GLY A 127 -14.95 -8.63 15.47
N ASP A 128 -15.52 -8.11 16.53
CA ASP A 128 -16.94 -8.27 16.83
C ASP A 128 -17.85 -7.48 15.88
N ILE A 129 -17.41 -6.31 15.41
CA ILE A 129 -18.12 -5.57 14.35
C ILE A 129 -18.09 -6.38 13.04
N LEU A 130 -16.93 -6.87 12.63
CA LEU A 130 -16.78 -7.64 11.39
C LEU A 130 -17.60 -8.93 11.40
N ASN A 131 -17.69 -9.59 12.56
CA ASN A 131 -18.49 -10.79 12.77
C ASN A 131 -19.99 -10.51 12.98
N GLY A 132 -20.42 -9.24 13.00
CA GLY A 132 -21.82 -8.86 13.20
C GLY A 132 -22.35 -9.03 14.63
N LYS A 133 -21.49 -9.14 15.64
CA LYS A 133 -21.88 -9.18 17.06
C LYS A 133 -22.13 -7.77 17.61
N ILE A 134 -21.30 -6.81 17.20
CA ILE A 134 -21.52 -5.37 17.44
C ILE A 134 -22.11 -4.79 16.16
N THR A 135 -23.35 -4.30 16.25
CA THR A 135 -24.10 -3.79 15.10
C THR A 135 -24.59 -2.36 15.28
N LYS A 136 -24.46 -1.80 16.50
CA LYS A 136 -24.93 -0.44 16.83
C LYS A 136 -23.83 0.36 17.50
N TRP A 137 -23.80 1.65 17.21
CA TRP A 137 -22.85 2.58 17.83
C TRP A 137 -22.99 2.67 19.36
N SER A 138 -24.21 2.46 19.89
CA SER A 138 -24.45 2.44 21.35
C SER A 138 -23.73 1.32 22.10
N GLN A 139 -23.30 0.27 21.41
CA GLN A 139 -22.55 -0.83 22.02
C GLN A 139 -21.06 -0.47 22.24
N LEU A 140 -20.56 0.61 21.60
CA LEU A 140 -19.17 1.07 21.67
C LEU A 140 -19.02 2.32 22.52
N ALA A 141 -19.81 3.35 22.26
CA ALA A 141 -19.75 4.59 23.02
C ALA A 141 -21.06 5.38 22.91
N GLY A 142 -21.61 5.77 24.05
CA GLY A 142 -22.73 6.73 24.14
C GLY A 142 -24.10 6.14 23.87
N ASN A 143 -25.05 7.05 23.63
CA ASN A 143 -26.50 6.72 23.52
C ASN A 143 -26.99 6.64 22.06
N ASP A 144 -26.10 6.56 21.09
CA ASP A 144 -26.47 6.49 19.68
C ASP A 144 -26.94 5.09 19.33
N THR A 145 -28.23 4.93 19.04
CA THR A 145 -28.88 3.65 18.76
C THR A 145 -28.85 3.28 17.28
N THR A 146 -28.23 4.08 16.43
CA THR A 146 -28.14 3.81 15.00
C THR A 146 -27.23 2.61 14.71
N SER A 147 -27.51 1.93 13.60
CA SER A 147 -26.74 0.75 13.19
C SER A 147 -25.45 1.17 12.51
N ILE A 148 -24.38 0.46 12.81
CA ILE A 148 -23.10 0.62 12.12
C ILE A 148 -23.25 0.15 10.68
N LYS A 149 -22.90 1.00 9.71
CA LYS A 149 -22.76 0.65 8.30
C LYS A 149 -21.29 0.40 8.02
N LEU A 150 -20.89 -0.86 7.96
CA LEU A 150 -19.52 -1.26 7.66
C LEU A 150 -19.28 -1.10 6.16
N VAL A 151 -18.38 -0.19 5.78
CA VAL A 151 -18.13 0.16 4.37
C VAL A 151 -16.69 -0.22 4.01
N PHE A 152 -16.54 -0.95 2.93
CA PHE A 152 -15.24 -1.39 2.41
C PHE A 152 -15.23 -1.33 0.87
N ASP A 153 -14.07 -1.44 0.26
CA ASP A 153 -13.91 -1.50 -1.18
C ASP A 153 -14.36 -2.85 -1.77
N ASN A 154 -13.92 -3.25 -2.93
CA ASN A 154 -14.37 -4.49 -3.56
C ASN A 154 -13.91 -5.75 -2.80
N ALA A 155 -14.69 -6.83 -2.93
CA ALA A 155 -14.49 -8.08 -2.17
C ALA A 155 -13.15 -8.79 -2.44
N GLY A 156 -12.49 -8.49 -3.57
CA GLY A 156 -11.19 -9.05 -3.95
C GLY A 156 -10.00 -8.15 -3.57
N SER A 157 -10.23 -7.04 -2.88
CA SER A 157 -9.18 -6.10 -2.49
C SER A 157 -8.27 -6.68 -1.40
N SER A 158 -7.07 -6.15 -1.35
CA SER A 158 -6.10 -6.48 -0.29
C SER A 158 -6.59 -6.06 1.09
N THR A 159 -7.36 -4.98 1.20
CA THR A 159 -7.95 -4.50 2.46
C THR A 159 -8.95 -5.50 3.02
N VAL A 160 -9.87 -5.98 2.17
CA VAL A 160 -10.87 -6.99 2.54
C VAL A 160 -10.20 -8.31 2.92
N SER A 161 -9.25 -8.78 2.11
CA SER A 161 -8.50 -10.02 2.37
C SER A 161 -7.77 -9.96 3.71
N TYR A 162 -7.05 -8.87 3.98
CA TYR A 162 -6.32 -8.68 5.24
C TYR A 162 -7.25 -8.70 6.45
N MET A 163 -8.37 -7.96 6.41
CA MET A 163 -9.31 -7.89 7.53
C MET A 163 -10.04 -9.21 7.74
N ARG A 164 -10.41 -9.90 6.66
CA ARG A 164 -10.98 -11.25 6.73
C ARG A 164 -10.03 -12.22 7.43
N ASP A 165 -8.81 -12.32 6.95
CA ASP A 165 -7.83 -13.31 7.43
C ASP A 165 -7.40 -13.05 8.88
N LYS A 166 -7.48 -11.78 9.33
CA LYS A 166 -7.12 -11.39 10.69
C LYS A 166 -8.24 -11.61 11.70
N PHE A 167 -9.51 -11.45 11.30
CA PHE A 167 -10.63 -11.34 12.24
C PHE A 167 -11.74 -12.37 12.04
N LEU A 168 -11.87 -12.95 10.85
CA LEU A 168 -12.97 -13.86 10.58
C LEU A 168 -12.51 -15.32 10.66
N PRO A 169 -13.38 -16.25 11.12
CA PRO A 169 -13.13 -17.67 11.02
C PRO A 169 -12.93 -18.11 9.57
N GLU A 170 -12.19 -19.20 9.38
CA GLU A 170 -11.97 -19.79 8.05
C GLU A 170 -13.30 -20.03 7.31
N GLY A 171 -13.33 -19.66 6.03
CA GLY A 171 -14.51 -19.79 5.16
C GLY A 171 -15.55 -18.66 5.28
N LYS A 172 -15.46 -17.80 6.30
CA LYS A 172 -16.33 -16.62 6.40
C LYS A 172 -15.84 -15.45 5.55
N LYS A 173 -16.82 -14.66 5.07
CA LYS A 173 -16.59 -13.43 4.30
C LYS A 173 -17.12 -12.22 5.06
N ILE A 174 -16.53 -11.05 4.83
CA ILE A 174 -17.05 -9.78 5.38
C ILE A 174 -18.48 -9.53 4.89
N SER A 175 -18.79 -9.92 3.64
CA SER A 175 -20.13 -9.80 3.06
C SER A 175 -21.20 -10.68 3.72
N ASP A 176 -20.82 -11.64 4.60
CA ASP A 176 -21.78 -12.40 5.40
C ASP A 176 -22.39 -11.56 6.52
N ASN A 177 -21.77 -10.42 6.85
CA ASN A 177 -22.34 -9.45 7.77
C ASN A 177 -23.41 -8.62 7.03
N PRO A 178 -24.70 -8.63 7.47
CA PRO A 178 -25.80 -7.92 6.79
C PRO A 178 -25.65 -6.38 6.83
N HIS A 179 -24.74 -5.85 7.65
CA HIS A 179 -24.41 -4.43 7.75
C HIS A 179 -23.15 -4.06 6.96
N ALA A 180 -22.61 -4.97 6.14
CA ALA A 180 -21.42 -4.75 5.32
C ALA A 180 -21.81 -4.32 3.90
N TYR A 181 -21.25 -3.20 3.43
CA TYR A 181 -21.55 -2.57 2.15
C TYR A 181 -20.26 -2.41 1.33
N ALA A 182 -20.17 -3.14 0.24
CA ALA A 182 -19.04 -3.00 -0.68
C ALA A 182 -19.20 -1.77 -1.58
N GLN A 183 -18.09 -1.08 -1.78
CA GLN A 183 -17.95 0.01 -2.75
C GLN A 183 -17.06 -0.47 -3.91
N LYS A 184 -17.00 0.33 -4.97
CA LYS A 184 -16.18 0.00 -6.13
C LYS A 184 -14.68 0.11 -5.81
N ASP A 185 -14.29 1.15 -5.07
CA ASP A 185 -12.92 1.53 -4.78
C ASP A 185 -12.80 2.32 -3.46
N ASN A 186 -11.58 2.57 -3.03
CA ASN A 186 -11.29 3.30 -1.80
C ASN A 186 -11.79 4.76 -1.82
N ALA A 187 -11.84 5.42 -2.99
CA ALA A 187 -12.37 6.78 -3.09
C ALA A 187 -13.85 6.82 -2.71
N GLN A 188 -14.63 5.83 -3.16
CA GLN A 188 -16.04 5.73 -2.78
C GLN A 188 -16.24 5.38 -1.32
N VAL A 189 -15.37 4.55 -0.71
CA VAL A 189 -15.40 4.31 0.74
C VAL A 189 -15.23 5.62 1.51
N PHE A 190 -14.24 6.42 1.12
CA PHE A 190 -13.98 7.71 1.74
C PHE A 190 -15.19 8.67 1.61
N ASP A 191 -15.75 8.78 0.41
CA ASP A 191 -16.90 9.65 0.14
C ASP A 191 -18.15 9.22 0.92
N VAL A 192 -18.42 7.91 1.03
CA VAL A 192 -19.54 7.40 1.84
C VAL A 192 -19.36 7.79 3.30
N VAL A 193 -18.18 7.53 3.88
CA VAL A 193 -17.92 7.84 5.30
C VAL A 193 -18.00 9.35 5.57
N LYS A 194 -17.50 10.17 4.65
CA LYS A 194 -17.57 11.63 4.77
C LYS A 194 -19.02 12.14 4.86
N ASN A 195 -19.96 11.50 4.16
CA ASN A 195 -21.34 11.94 4.01
C ASN A 195 -22.36 11.16 4.87
N ASP A 196 -22.00 10.01 5.43
CA ASP A 196 -22.88 9.17 6.25
C ASP A 196 -22.36 9.06 7.69
N PRO A 197 -23.09 9.64 8.69
CA PRO A 197 -22.69 9.58 10.10
C PRO A 197 -22.60 8.17 10.67
N ASP A 198 -23.35 7.22 10.10
CA ASP A 198 -23.42 5.83 10.59
C ASP A 198 -22.35 4.93 9.98
N ALA A 199 -21.56 5.42 9.02
CA ALA A 199 -20.56 4.63 8.32
C ALA A 199 -19.28 4.45 9.13
N LEU A 200 -18.79 3.20 9.14
CA LEU A 200 -17.44 2.80 9.53
C LEU A 200 -16.73 2.31 8.28
N GLY A 201 -15.77 3.07 7.78
CA GLY A 201 -15.00 2.72 6.59
C GLY A 201 -13.72 1.98 6.93
N ILE A 202 -13.35 1.04 6.07
CA ILE A 202 -12.06 0.32 6.10
C ILE A 202 -11.29 0.69 4.83
N ILE A 203 -10.10 1.30 4.97
CA ILE A 203 -9.35 1.89 3.87
C ILE A 203 -7.84 1.77 4.09
N SER A 204 -7.03 1.80 3.03
CA SER A 204 -5.58 1.98 3.16
C SER A 204 -5.24 3.39 3.67
N VAL A 205 -4.25 3.50 4.57
CA VAL A 205 -3.79 4.80 5.08
C VAL A 205 -3.28 5.74 3.99
N SER A 206 -2.84 5.19 2.85
CA SER A 206 -2.39 5.97 1.69
C SER A 206 -3.46 6.92 1.11
N TRP A 207 -4.74 6.70 1.43
CA TRP A 207 -5.86 7.55 1.03
C TRP A 207 -6.15 8.69 2.02
N LEU A 208 -5.46 8.70 3.16
CA LEU A 208 -5.70 9.64 4.26
C LEU A 208 -4.63 10.72 4.38
N GLY A 209 -3.56 10.68 3.58
CA GLY A 209 -2.51 11.68 3.58
C GLY A 209 -2.94 12.96 2.86
N ASP A 210 -2.87 14.11 3.54
CA ASP A 210 -3.17 15.42 2.94
C ASP A 210 -2.09 15.84 1.92
N ASP A 211 -0.85 15.41 2.10
CA ASP A 211 0.30 15.86 1.32
C ASP A 211 0.23 15.48 -0.16
N LEU A 212 -0.32 14.30 -0.51
CA LEU A 212 -0.48 13.90 -1.90
C LEU A 212 -1.53 14.70 -2.66
N SER A 213 -2.62 15.08 -2.01
CA SER A 213 -3.66 15.91 -2.64
C SER A 213 -3.15 17.31 -2.94
N LEU A 214 -2.24 17.82 -2.12
CA LEU A 214 -1.55 19.09 -2.33
C LEU A 214 -0.45 18.96 -3.39
N ALA A 215 0.30 17.86 -3.38
CA ALA A 215 1.35 17.59 -4.35
C ALA A 215 0.82 17.59 -5.79
N LYS A 216 -0.36 17.02 -6.05
CA LYS A 216 -0.99 17.02 -7.39
C LYS A 216 -1.28 18.41 -7.97
N LYS A 217 -1.28 19.46 -7.15
CA LYS A 217 -1.41 20.85 -7.58
C LYS A 217 -0.07 21.50 -7.97
N VAL A 218 1.04 20.82 -7.73
CA VAL A 218 2.40 21.29 -8.00
C VAL A 218 2.92 20.61 -9.27
N PRO A 219 3.56 21.34 -10.22
CA PRO A 219 4.17 20.72 -11.40
C PRO A 219 5.17 19.62 -11.03
N VAL A 220 5.25 18.57 -11.86
CA VAL A 220 6.07 17.38 -11.61
C VAL A 220 7.56 17.72 -11.46
N GLU A 221 8.05 18.74 -12.17
CA GLU A 221 9.43 19.22 -12.07
C GLU A 221 9.77 19.63 -10.64
N LYS A 222 8.89 20.43 -10.02
CA LYS A 222 9.06 20.92 -8.65
C LYS A 222 8.91 19.80 -7.63
N ARG A 223 7.97 18.86 -7.88
CA ARG A 223 7.80 17.68 -7.02
C ARG A 223 9.05 16.80 -7.05
N ASN A 224 9.64 16.58 -8.24
CA ASN A 224 10.87 15.80 -8.39
C ASN A 224 12.07 16.47 -7.70
N GLU A 225 12.20 17.81 -7.77
CA GLU A 225 13.20 18.56 -7.02
C GLU A 225 13.04 18.35 -5.52
N ASP A 226 11.82 18.50 -5.00
CA ASP A 226 11.50 18.32 -3.59
C ASP A 226 11.81 16.90 -3.10
N TYR A 227 11.38 15.87 -3.86
CA TYR A 227 11.71 14.47 -3.54
C TYR A 227 13.21 14.16 -3.62
N SER A 228 13.98 14.93 -4.35
CA SER A 228 15.43 14.75 -4.46
C SER A 228 16.22 15.40 -3.31
N GLN A 229 15.59 16.24 -2.49
CA GLN A 229 16.25 16.91 -1.37
C GLN A 229 16.43 15.99 -0.16
N LYS A 230 17.62 16.01 0.47
CA LYS A 230 17.96 15.13 1.59
C LYS A 230 17.47 15.63 2.96
N ASN A 231 17.16 16.92 3.09
CA ASN A 231 16.94 17.58 4.40
C ASN A 231 15.48 17.95 4.66
N ASP A 232 14.53 17.19 4.14
CA ASP A 232 13.12 17.47 4.30
C ASP A 232 12.56 16.82 5.57
N THR A 233 11.84 17.58 6.36
CA THR A 233 11.01 17.09 7.47
C THR A 233 9.66 16.68 6.89
N ILE A 234 9.43 15.39 6.76
CA ILE A 234 8.14 14.87 6.32
C ILE A 234 7.25 14.76 7.56
N ALA A 235 6.34 15.71 7.72
CA ALA A 235 5.21 15.57 8.63
C ALA A 235 4.04 15.01 7.82
N THR A 236 3.65 13.77 8.07
CA THR A 236 2.46 13.20 7.43
C THR A 236 1.26 13.61 8.26
N ASN A 237 0.45 14.53 7.75
CA ASN A 237 -0.83 14.86 8.34
C ASN A 237 -1.91 13.94 7.74
N LEU A 238 -2.70 13.34 8.61
CA LEU A 238 -3.91 12.64 8.20
C LEU A 238 -5.00 13.67 7.97
N THR A 239 -5.85 13.42 6.96
CA THR A 239 -6.98 14.30 6.62
C THR A 239 -7.87 14.61 7.81
N THR A 240 -8.45 15.80 7.81
CA THR A 240 -9.44 16.25 8.82
C THR A 240 -10.88 16.15 8.31
N GLU A 241 -11.09 15.63 7.11
CA GLU A 241 -12.44 15.49 6.52
C GLU A 241 -13.25 14.34 7.14
N VAL A 242 -12.57 13.36 7.70
CA VAL A 242 -13.11 12.21 8.44
C VAL A 242 -12.35 12.03 9.76
N ASN A 243 -12.94 11.31 10.71
CA ASN A 243 -12.19 10.87 11.88
C ASN A 243 -11.38 9.60 11.53
N VAL A 244 -10.08 9.64 11.73
CA VAL A 244 -9.24 8.43 11.71
C VAL A 244 -9.25 7.83 13.10
N VAL A 245 -9.82 6.62 13.21
CA VAL A 245 -10.03 5.92 14.47
C VAL A 245 -8.69 5.40 15.01
N LYS A 246 -8.45 5.58 16.29
CA LYS A 246 -7.33 4.94 16.98
C LYS A 246 -7.62 3.46 17.17
N VAL A 247 -6.60 2.62 17.05
CA VAL A 247 -6.72 1.18 17.30
C VAL A 247 -5.81 0.79 18.45
N SER A 248 -6.38 0.10 19.43
CA SER A 248 -5.65 -0.45 20.56
C SER A 248 -5.67 -1.99 20.52
N ASN A 249 -4.58 -2.58 20.98
CA ASN A 249 -4.48 -4.01 21.20
C ASN A 249 -4.04 -4.23 22.66
N PRO A 250 -4.95 -4.04 23.64
CA PRO A 250 -4.61 -4.21 25.04
C PRO A 250 -4.19 -5.66 25.29
N THR A 251 -3.00 -5.83 25.77
CA THR A 251 -2.46 -7.08 26.30
C THR A 251 -2.10 -6.86 27.75
N GLU A 252 -2.03 -7.92 28.57
CA GLU A 252 -1.63 -7.80 29.98
C GLU A 252 -0.26 -7.15 30.16
N GLU A 253 0.58 -7.12 29.14
CA GLU A 253 1.91 -6.52 29.14
C GLU A 253 1.97 -5.08 28.63
N ASN A 254 0.92 -4.57 27.93
CA ASN A 254 0.92 -3.30 27.21
C ASN A 254 -0.27 -2.40 27.59
N ASP A 255 -0.30 -2.00 28.85
CA ASP A 255 -1.37 -1.15 29.44
C ASP A 255 -1.11 0.36 29.24
N PHE A 256 -0.17 0.74 28.35
CA PHE A 256 0.38 2.10 28.34
C PHE A 256 -0.51 3.13 27.61
N ASP A 257 -1.36 2.75 26.67
CA ASP A 257 -2.39 3.63 26.09
C ASP A 257 -3.69 2.85 25.79
N PRO A 258 -4.66 2.84 26.70
CA PRO A 258 -5.94 2.18 26.49
C PRO A 258 -6.74 2.75 25.31
N THR A 259 -6.41 3.95 24.83
CA THR A 259 -7.08 4.59 23.68
C THR A 259 -6.47 4.20 22.33
N GLY A 260 -5.30 3.58 22.32
CA GLY A 260 -4.61 3.13 21.11
C GLY A 260 -4.01 4.25 20.27
N TYR A 261 -3.56 3.89 19.07
CA TYR A 261 -2.81 4.74 18.17
C TYR A 261 -3.51 4.94 16.84
N LYS A 262 -3.29 6.10 16.20
CA LYS A 262 -3.62 6.32 14.78
C LYS A 262 -2.51 5.73 13.91
N PRO A 263 -2.79 5.42 12.62
CA PRO A 263 -1.82 4.80 11.72
C PRO A 263 -0.73 5.78 11.22
N TYR A 264 -0.07 6.46 12.14
CA TYR A 264 1.12 7.25 11.81
C TYR A 264 2.32 6.34 11.61
N GLN A 265 3.23 6.71 10.71
CA GLN A 265 4.42 5.93 10.37
C GLN A 265 5.23 5.50 11.59
N VAL A 266 5.34 6.35 12.60
CA VAL A 266 6.06 6.04 13.84
C VAL A 266 5.43 4.83 14.55
N TYR A 267 4.12 4.79 14.66
CA TYR A 267 3.39 3.71 15.33
C TYR A 267 3.26 2.44 14.48
N ILE A 268 3.29 2.57 13.14
CA ILE A 268 3.40 1.44 12.24
C ILE A 268 4.79 0.79 12.39
N ASN A 269 5.84 1.62 12.44
CA ASN A 269 7.23 1.15 12.56
C ASN A 269 7.52 0.50 13.92
N SER A 270 6.97 1.03 15.02
CA SER A 270 7.14 0.46 16.36
C SER A 270 6.25 -0.76 16.62
N GLY A 271 5.24 -0.99 15.74
CA GLY A 271 4.24 -2.06 15.91
C GLY A 271 3.11 -1.71 16.89
N GLU A 272 3.07 -0.48 17.39
CA GLU A 272 2.00 0.01 18.29
C GLU A 272 0.66 0.14 17.57
N TYR A 273 0.67 0.47 16.27
CA TYR A 273 -0.52 0.36 15.43
C TYR A 273 -0.65 -1.05 14.88
N PRO A 274 -1.67 -1.85 15.26
CA PRO A 274 -1.66 -3.30 15.02
C PRO A 274 -2.16 -3.74 13.65
N LEU A 275 -2.74 -2.84 12.84
CA LEU A 275 -3.32 -3.16 11.53
C LEU A 275 -2.39 -2.72 10.39
N PHE A 276 -1.24 -3.38 10.26
CA PHE A 276 -0.27 -3.09 9.20
C PHE A 276 0.03 -4.35 8.36
N ARG A 277 0.47 -4.11 7.11
CA ARG A 277 0.76 -5.15 6.12
C ARG A 277 1.88 -4.71 5.19
N LYS A 278 2.65 -5.65 4.67
CA LYS A 278 3.70 -5.36 3.69
C LYS A 278 3.09 -5.16 2.30
N VAL A 279 3.72 -4.30 1.51
CA VAL A 279 3.38 -4.08 0.10
C VAL A 279 4.53 -4.59 -0.75
N TYR A 280 4.22 -5.45 -1.69
CA TYR A 280 5.20 -6.09 -2.55
C TYR A 280 5.05 -5.67 -4.00
N MET A 281 6.16 -5.39 -4.65
CA MET A 281 6.26 -5.43 -6.10
C MET A 281 6.77 -6.81 -6.50
N ILE A 282 5.94 -7.57 -7.20
CA ILE A 282 6.25 -8.91 -7.72
C ILE A 282 6.46 -8.78 -9.21
N SER A 283 7.59 -9.29 -9.72
CA SER A 283 7.92 -9.19 -11.14
C SER A 283 8.52 -10.48 -11.69
N THR A 284 8.18 -10.78 -12.94
CA THR A 284 8.77 -11.82 -13.76
C THR A 284 9.68 -11.26 -14.86
N ALA A 285 9.83 -9.94 -14.93
CA ALA A 285 10.62 -9.24 -15.93
C ALA A 285 12.12 -9.48 -15.78
N SER A 286 12.86 -9.41 -16.89
CA SER A 286 14.33 -9.45 -16.88
C SER A 286 14.93 -8.15 -16.33
N ASN A 287 16.22 -8.20 -15.95
CA ASN A 287 16.92 -7.03 -15.40
C ASN A 287 17.21 -5.93 -16.43
N SER A 288 17.05 -6.21 -17.72
CA SER A 288 17.28 -5.27 -18.81
C SER A 288 15.99 -4.67 -19.37
N THR A 289 14.98 -4.41 -18.51
CA THR A 289 13.68 -3.89 -18.91
C THR A 289 13.34 -2.60 -18.16
N VAL A 290 12.39 -1.85 -18.71
CA VAL A 290 11.83 -0.65 -18.06
C VAL A 290 11.23 -0.97 -16.68
N LEU A 291 10.64 -2.16 -16.49
CA LEU A 291 10.11 -2.60 -15.20
C LEU A 291 11.19 -2.76 -14.13
N HIS A 292 12.38 -3.22 -14.50
CA HIS A 292 13.50 -3.29 -13.55
C HIS A 292 14.01 -1.89 -13.21
N SER A 293 14.06 -0.98 -14.19
CA SER A 293 14.43 0.42 -13.94
C SER A 293 13.40 1.10 -13.04
N PHE A 294 12.11 0.85 -13.26
CA PHE A 294 11.04 1.35 -12.41
C PHE A 294 11.13 0.79 -10.98
N TYR A 295 11.35 -0.52 -10.83
CA TYR A 295 11.60 -1.12 -9.51
C TYR A 295 12.79 -0.45 -8.80
N THR A 296 13.90 -0.23 -9.50
CA THR A 296 15.09 0.44 -8.93
C THR A 296 14.79 1.88 -8.52
N PHE A 297 13.91 2.56 -9.25
CA PHE A 297 13.45 3.90 -8.90
C PHE A 297 12.59 3.89 -7.64
N VAL A 298 11.55 3.04 -7.58
CA VAL A 298 10.65 2.91 -6.43
C VAL A 298 11.40 2.55 -5.14
N THR A 299 12.39 1.67 -5.22
CA THR A 299 13.24 1.29 -4.07
C THR A 299 14.39 2.24 -3.80
N GLY A 300 14.62 3.19 -4.70
CA GLY A 300 15.62 4.25 -4.56
C GLY A 300 15.17 5.39 -3.66
N PHE A 301 16.07 6.35 -3.43
CA PHE A 301 15.81 7.47 -2.51
C PHE A 301 14.55 8.27 -2.86
N VAL A 302 14.37 8.61 -4.14
CA VAL A 302 13.23 9.42 -4.60
C VAL A 302 11.92 8.66 -4.43
N GLY A 303 11.83 7.41 -4.91
CA GLY A 303 10.62 6.59 -4.77
C GLY A 303 10.27 6.34 -3.30
N GLN A 304 11.23 5.99 -2.46
CA GLN A 304 10.97 5.78 -1.03
C GLN A 304 10.52 7.08 -0.33
N LYS A 305 10.96 8.24 -0.82
CA LYS A 305 10.49 9.54 -0.32
C LYS A 305 9.06 9.83 -0.77
N ILE A 306 8.69 9.49 -2.00
CA ILE A 306 7.30 9.54 -2.48
C ILE A 306 6.42 8.68 -1.56
N ILE A 307 6.79 7.42 -1.34
CA ILE A 307 6.07 6.50 -0.45
C ILE A 307 5.90 7.12 0.94
N SER A 308 6.97 7.68 1.52
CA SER A 308 6.90 8.32 2.84
C SER A 308 5.88 9.46 2.91
N LYS A 309 5.74 10.26 1.85
CA LYS A 309 4.76 11.37 1.78
C LYS A 309 3.31 10.90 1.65
N THR A 310 3.06 9.65 1.31
CA THR A 310 1.70 9.09 1.23
C THR A 310 1.11 8.65 2.57
N GLY A 311 1.88 8.72 3.64
CA GLY A 311 1.48 8.25 4.96
C GLY A 311 1.83 6.80 5.27
N ILE A 312 2.20 5.99 4.27
CA ILE A 312 2.70 4.63 4.50
C ILE A 312 4.20 4.62 4.79
N LEU A 313 4.65 3.58 5.46
CA LEU A 313 6.05 3.45 5.86
C LEU A 313 6.90 2.94 4.69
N PRO A 314 7.92 3.69 4.22
CA PRO A 314 8.85 3.19 3.20
C PRO A 314 9.69 2.05 3.76
N TYR A 315 9.94 1.02 2.94
CA TYR A 315 10.65 -0.18 3.40
C TYR A 315 12.17 0.00 3.46
N HIS A 316 12.73 0.83 2.58
CA HIS A 316 14.17 1.04 2.43
C HIS A 316 14.69 2.34 3.05
N MET A 317 13.85 3.07 3.78
CA MET A 317 14.25 4.26 4.53
C MET A 317 13.86 4.10 6.00
N ASN A 318 14.75 4.55 6.89
CA ASN A 318 14.38 4.64 8.31
C ASN A 318 13.32 5.73 8.48
N PRO A 319 12.25 5.48 9.25
CA PRO A 319 11.29 6.52 9.59
C PRO A 319 12.01 7.62 10.36
N ARG A 320 11.72 8.88 10.02
CA ARG A 320 12.22 10.00 10.81
C ARG A 320 11.32 10.18 12.03
N VAL A 321 11.93 10.27 13.19
CA VAL A 321 11.23 10.64 14.43
C VAL A 321 10.87 12.11 14.32
N VAL A 322 9.57 12.42 14.26
CA VAL A 322 9.06 13.78 14.37
C VAL A 322 8.63 13.98 15.82
N GLU A 323 9.23 14.94 16.52
CA GLU A 323 8.68 15.37 17.80
C GLU A 323 7.32 16.04 17.57
N LEU A 324 6.26 15.39 18.00
CA LEU A 324 4.93 15.98 18.04
C LEU A 324 4.93 17.07 19.12
N LYS A 325 4.85 18.33 18.72
CA LYS A 325 4.65 19.47 19.62
C LYS A 325 3.18 19.61 20.00
#